data_a02a920d6b1822f66bef143e3b7cf89b
#
_entry.id   a02a920d6b1822f66bef143e3b7cf89b
#
_cell.length_a   1.000
_cell.length_b   1.000
_cell.length_c   1.000
_cell.angle_alpha   90.00
_cell.angle_beta   90.00
_cell.angle_gamma   90.00
#
_symmetry.space_group_name_H-M   'P 1'
#
loop_
_entity.id
_entity.type
_entity.pdbx_description
1 polymer ?
#
loop_
_entity_poly.entity_id
_entity_poly.type
_entity_poly.pdbx_seq_one_letter_code
_entity_poly.pdbx_strand_id
1 'polypeptide(L)'
;MTYEALRHDGSVPKIVFTFHGTGADASQLHGVARQFLPDHYAVSPEGDVSENGAARFFRRKSEGVYDMEDLDQRVQAMGDFVAAEIERAGAERAVGLGYSNGANILAATAMARPDLFGTLVLMHPLIPWVPDPVPGLAMARVLITSGQNDPICPVEMTRGLAD
;
A
#
# COMPACT_ATOMS: atom_id res chain seq x y z
N MET A 1 -11.22 11.22 -6.29
CA MET A 1 -11.22 11.06 -4.81
C MET A 1 -9.91 11.61 -4.28
N THR A 2 -9.94 12.44 -3.23
CA THR A 2 -8.71 13.02 -2.65
C THR A 2 -8.54 12.42 -1.26
N TYR A 3 -7.40 11.77 -0.97
CA TYR A 3 -7.12 11.23 0.36
C TYR A 3 -6.61 12.32 1.29
N GLU A 4 -7.10 12.36 2.51
CA GLU A 4 -6.39 13.04 3.60
C GLU A 4 -5.08 12.29 3.86
N ALA A 5 -4.01 13.01 4.17
CA ALA A 5 -2.71 12.38 4.36
C ALA A 5 -1.81 13.21 5.28
N LEU A 6 -0.99 12.53 6.08
CA LEU A 6 0.17 13.15 6.69
C LEU A 6 1.25 13.33 5.63
N ARG A 7 1.91 14.49 5.64
CA ARG A 7 2.99 14.82 4.70
C ARG A 7 4.19 15.37 5.43
N HIS A 8 5.36 15.00 4.95
CA HIS A 8 6.64 15.58 5.31
C HIS A 8 7.43 15.86 4.04
N ASP A 9 7.87 17.09 3.86
CA ASP A 9 8.67 17.46 2.68
C ASP A 9 10.12 17.00 2.86
N GLY A 10 10.62 16.34 1.83
CA GLY A 10 12.00 15.86 1.78
C GLY A 10 12.96 16.89 1.17
N SER A 11 14.25 16.59 1.24
CA SER A 11 15.32 17.40 0.65
C SER A 11 15.84 16.86 -0.69
N VAL A 12 15.39 15.67 -1.08
CA VAL A 12 15.75 15.02 -2.36
C VAL A 12 14.50 14.64 -3.15
N PRO A 13 14.56 14.51 -4.49
CA PRO A 13 13.41 14.16 -5.33
C PRO A 13 13.11 12.65 -5.23
N LYS A 14 12.79 12.18 -4.05
CA LYS A 14 12.43 10.80 -3.73
C LYS A 14 11.25 10.82 -2.75
N ILE A 15 10.36 9.84 -2.86
CA ILE A 15 9.14 9.78 -2.07
C ILE A 15 8.89 8.39 -1.51
N VAL A 16 8.40 8.32 -0.27
CA VAL A 16 7.91 7.12 0.39
C VAL A 16 6.47 7.29 0.81
N PHE A 17 5.65 6.30 0.48
CA PHE A 17 4.28 6.20 0.96
C PHE A 17 4.18 5.16 2.06
N THR A 18 3.36 5.43 3.07
CA THR A 18 3.02 4.44 4.10
C THR A 18 1.52 4.23 4.21
N PHE A 19 1.10 2.99 4.31
CA PHE A 19 -0.30 2.58 4.33
C PHE A 19 -0.59 1.79 5.60
N HIS A 20 -1.44 2.33 6.46
CA HIS A 20 -1.76 1.76 7.78
C HIS A 20 -2.64 0.51 7.71
N GLY A 21 -2.67 -0.29 8.77
CA GLY A 21 -3.59 -1.40 8.92
C GLY A 21 -4.98 -0.97 9.38
N THR A 22 -5.95 -1.89 9.34
CA THR A 22 -7.32 -1.67 9.80
C THR A 22 -7.34 -1.14 11.23
N GLY A 23 -8.06 -0.05 11.46
CA GLY A 23 -8.25 0.54 12.79
C GLY A 23 -7.10 1.38 13.29
N ALA A 24 -6.00 1.47 12.55
CA ALA A 24 -4.96 2.46 12.75
C ALA A 24 -5.25 3.72 11.94
N ASP A 25 -4.30 4.63 11.89
CA ASP A 25 -4.36 5.89 11.16
C ASP A 25 -3.07 6.17 10.39
N ALA A 26 -3.01 7.28 9.66
CA ALA A 26 -1.87 7.68 8.84
C ALA A 26 -0.56 7.78 9.63
N SER A 27 -0.58 7.93 10.95
CA SER A 27 0.63 8.06 11.77
C SER A 27 1.34 6.72 12.02
N GLN A 28 0.66 5.57 11.85
CA GLN A 28 1.17 4.25 12.25
C GLN A 28 2.57 3.95 11.72
N LEU A 29 2.82 4.22 10.44
CA LEU A 29 4.10 3.94 9.78
C LEU A 29 4.84 5.21 9.32
N HIS A 30 4.22 6.38 9.45
CA HIS A 30 4.79 7.65 9.01
C HIS A 30 6.13 7.95 9.68
N GLY A 31 6.21 7.75 11.00
CA GLY A 31 7.43 7.93 11.76
C GLY A 31 8.54 6.96 11.38
N VAL A 32 8.18 5.72 11.04
CA VAL A 32 9.13 4.69 10.55
C VAL A 32 9.75 5.13 9.23
N ALA A 33 8.92 5.58 8.28
CA ALA A 33 9.42 6.08 7.00
C ALA A 33 10.39 7.25 7.18
N ARG A 34 10.07 8.21 8.01
CA ARG A 34 10.93 9.37 8.31
C ARG A 34 12.24 9.00 9.01
N GLN A 35 12.22 7.95 9.84
CA GLN A 35 13.41 7.49 10.54
C GLN A 35 14.40 6.80 9.59
N PHE A 36 13.91 5.98 8.66
CA PHE A 36 14.76 5.20 7.75
C PHE A 36 15.09 5.94 6.45
N LEU A 37 14.25 6.88 6.04
CA LEU A 37 14.38 7.66 4.80
C LEU A 37 14.22 9.16 5.09
N PRO A 38 15.08 9.76 5.94
CA PRO A 38 14.88 11.11 6.45
C PRO A 38 14.88 12.20 5.39
N ASP A 39 15.55 11.97 4.27
CA ASP A 39 15.66 12.94 3.16
C ASP A 39 14.54 12.80 2.12
N HIS A 40 13.71 11.77 2.21
CA HIS A 40 12.60 11.54 1.27
C HIS A 40 11.37 12.36 1.67
N TYR A 41 10.57 12.75 0.67
CA TYR A 41 9.18 13.12 0.91
C TYR A 41 8.46 11.92 1.52
N ALA A 42 7.73 12.12 2.61
CA ALA A 42 6.94 11.05 3.22
C ALA A 42 5.45 11.43 3.17
N VAL A 43 4.64 10.54 2.60
CA VAL A 43 3.19 10.72 2.46
C VAL A 43 2.47 9.48 2.97
N SER A 44 1.56 9.70 3.90
CA SER A 44 0.80 8.62 4.55
C SER A 44 -0.69 8.93 4.43
N PRO A 45 -1.39 8.38 3.41
CA PRO A 45 -2.82 8.55 3.26
C PRO A 45 -3.58 7.89 4.41
N GLU A 46 -4.72 8.50 4.76
CA GLU A 46 -5.70 7.94 5.67
C GLU A 46 -6.70 7.08 4.90
N GLY A 47 -7.02 5.90 5.41
CA GLY A 47 -8.10 5.07 4.87
C GLY A 47 -9.46 5.75 5.07
N ASP A 48 -10.22 5.92 4.00
CA ASP A 48 -11.46 6.69 3.95
C ASP A 48 -12.74 5.82 4.03
N VAL A 49 -12.58 4.53 4.31
CA VAL A 49 -13.66 3.59 4.59
C VAL A 49 -13.73 3.33 6.09
N SER A 50 -14.93 3.42 6.67
CA SER A 50 -15.16 3.06 8.08
C SER A 50 -15.85 1.69 8.19
N GLU A 51 -15.21 0.76 8.89
CA GLU A 51 -15.80 -0.52 9.29
C GLU A 51 -16.01 -0.51 10.80
N ASN A 52 -17.24 -0.26 11.26
CA ASN A 52 -17.56 -0.13 12.68
C ASN A 52 -16.67 0.88 13.44
N GLY A 53 -16.33 1.99 12.79
CA GLY A 53 -15.43 3.01 13.33
C GLY A 53 -13.94 2.77 13.08
N ALA A 54 -13.54 1.60 12.56
CA ALA A 54 -12.15 1.31 12.18
C ALA A 54 -11.88 1.81 10.75
N ALA A 55 -10.84 2.61 10.58
CA ALA A 55 -10.42 3.11 9.26
C ALA A 55 -9.82 1.97 8.41
N ARG A 56 -10.19 1.96 7.12
CA ARG A 56 -9.72 1.01 6.10
C ARG A 56 -9.56 1.72 4.75
N PHE A 57 -8.79 1.12 3.86
CA PHE A 57 -8.62 1.64 2.49
C PHE A 57 -9.70 1.15 1.51
N PHE A 58 -10.37 0.04 1.80
CA PHE A 58 -11.46 -0.50 0.97
C PHE A 58 -12.39 -1.39 1.80
N ARG A 59 -13.62 -1.59 1.28
CA ARG A 59 -14.64 -2.41 1.93
C ARG A 59 -14.37 -3.91 1.77
N ARG A 60 -14.81 -4.67 2.76
CA ARG A 60 -14.89 -6.14 2.70
C ARG A 60 -16.28 -6.62 3.13
N LYS A 61 -16.67 -7.80 2.69
CA LYS A 61 -17.91 -8.49 3.12
C LYS A 61 -17.67 -9.29 4.39
N SER A 62 -16.48 -9.89 4.50
CA SER A 62 -15.98 -10.61 5.67
C SER A 62 -14.46 -10.73 5.58
N GLU A 63 -13.82 -11.39 6.57
CA GLU A 63 -12.40 -11.66 6.52
C GLU A 63 -12.03 -12.45 5.25
N GLY A 64 -11.06 -11.95 4.48
CA GLY A 64 -10.64 -12.56 3.22
C GLY A 64 -11.64 -12.47 2.06
N VAL A 65 -12.80 -11.85 2.25
CA VAL A 65 -13.82 -11.67 1.20
C VAL A 65 -14.03 -10.19 0.93
N TYR A 66 -13.37 -9.67 -0.11
CA TYR A 66 -13.38 -8.26 -0.45
C TYR A 66 -14.62 -7.86 -1.25
N ASP A 67 -15.03 -6.60 -1.12
CA ASP A 67 -15.90 -5.93 -2.06
C ASP A 67 -15.03 -5.51 -3.26
N MET A 68 -15.04 -6.35 -4.30
CA MET A 68 -14.13 -6.17 -5.45
C MET A 68 -14.44 -4.91 -6.25
N GLU A 69 -15.69 -4.48 -6.30
CA GLU A 69 -16.07 -3.24 -6.99
C GLU A 69 -15.52 -2.02 -6.23
N ASP A 70 -15.66 -2.00 -4.91
CA ASP A 70 -15.08 -0.94 -4.08
C ASP A 70 -13.55 -0.97 -4.14
N LEU A 71 -12.93 -2.16 -4.08
CA LEU A 71 -11.48 -2.29 -4.20
C LEU A 71 -10.97 -1.69 -5.51
N ASP A 72 -11.60 -2.00 -6.64
CA ASP A 72 -11.20 -1.48 -7.95
C ASP A 72 -11.28 0.05 -8.00
N GLN A 73 -12.37 0.63 -7.51
CA GLN A 73 -12.52 2.09 -7.40
C GLN A 73 -11.44 2.72 -6.52
N ARG A 74 -11.11 2.09 -5.38
CA ARG A 74 -10.07 2.57 -4.47
C ARG A 74 -8.67 2.46 -5.05
N VAL A 75 -8.39 1.39 -5.78
CA VAL A 75 -7.12 1.18 -6.49
C VAL A 75 -6.89 2.28 -7.52
N GLN A 76 -7.90 2.61 -8.32
CA GLN A 76 -7.80 3.70 -9.30
C GLN A 76 -7.56 5.05 -8.61
N ALA A 77 -8.36 5.37 -7.59
CA ALA A 77 -8.22 6.62 -6.85
C ALA A 77 -6.86 6.73 -6.12
N MET A 78 -6.37 5.62 -5.57
CA MET A 78 -5.05 5.57 -4.92
C MET A 78 -3.92 5.72 -5.93
N GLY A 79 -4.04 5.09 -7.09
CA GLY A 79 -3.08 5.26 -8.19
C GLY A 79 -2.96 6.73 -8.63
N ASP A 80 -4.08 7.42 -8.79
CA ASP A 80 -4.09 8.84 -9.15
C ASP A 80 -3.49 9.72 -8.04
N PHE A 81 -3.83 9.43 -6.79
CA PHE A 81 -3.27 10.13 -5.63
C PHE A 81 -1.75 9.97 -5.55
N VAL A 82 -1.24 8.73 -5.67
CA VAL A 82 0.19 8.42 -5.63
C VAL A 82 0.92 9.10 -6.79
N ALA A 83 0.37 9.07 -8.01
CA ALA A 83 0.95 9.72 -9.18
C ALA A 83 1.12 11.23 -8.97
N ALA A 84 0.09 11.91 -8.45
CA ALA A 84 0.14 13.34 -8.17
C ALA A 84 1.20 13.71 -7.11
N GLU A 85 1.35 12.89 -6.07
CA GLU A 85 2.35 13.13 -5.03
C GLU A 85 3.79 12.83 -5.54
N ILE A 86 3.97 11.83 -6.41
CA ILE A 86 5.25 11.57 -7.10
C ILE A 86 5.66 12.79 -7.93
N GLU A 87 4.73 13.36 -8.70
CA GLU A 87 4.97 14.57 -9.48
C GLU A 87 5.31 15.76 -8.59
N ARG A 88 4.58 15.96 -7.49
CA ARG A 88 4.84 17.02 -6.50
C ARG A 88 6.25 16.92 -5.91
N ALA A 89 6.72 15.71 -5.63
CA ALA A 89 8.05 15.46 -5.07
C ALA A 89 9.17 15.52 -6.12
N GLY A 90 8.84 15.58 -7.41
CA GLY A 90 9.81 15.46 -8.51
C GLY A 90 10.50 14.09 -8.56
N ALA A 91 9.85 13.06 -8.00
CA ALA A 91 10.39 11.71 -7.97
C ALA A 91 10.08 10.95 -9.26
N GLU A 92 10.86 9.92 -9.56
CA GLU A 92 10.60 9.03 -10.71
C GLU A 92 9.64 7.90 -10.33
N ARG A 93 9.91 7.26 -9.21
CA ARG A 93 9.12 6.18 -8.63
C ARG A 93 9.11 6.28 -7.11
N ALA A 94 8.10 5.69 -6.50
CA ALA A 94 7.96 5.68 -5.05
C ALA A 94 8.53 4.42 -4.39
N VAL A 95 8.82 4.55 -3.09
CA VAL A 95 8.89 3.45 -2.14
C VAL A 95 7.53 3.33 -1.48
N GLY A 96 6.97 2.12 -1.42
CA GLY A 96 5.72 1.83 -0.72
C GLY A 96 5.96 0.93 0.48
N LEU A 97 5.39 1.27 1.62
CA LEU A 97 5.43 0.50 2.86
C LEU A 97 4.00 0.33 3.37
N GLY A 98 3.49 -0.89 3.45
CA GLY A 98 2.12 -1.16 3.88
C GLY A 98 2.02 -2.30 4.89
N TYR A 99 1.03 -2.19 5.80
CA TYR A 99 0.74 -3.21 6.80
C TYR A 99 -0.71 -3.69 6.68
N SER A 100 -0.91 -5.02 6.62
CA SER A 100 -2.24 -5.65 6.58
C SER A 100 -3.13 -5.05 5.50
N ASN A 101 -4.27 -4.42 5.82
CA ASN A 101 -5.13 -3.74 4.84
C ASN A 101 -4.38 -2.69 3.99
N GLY A 102 -3.43 -1.97 4.60
CA GLY A 102 -2.54 -1.05 3.88
C GLY A 102 -1.59 -1.77 2.91
N ALA A 103 -1.09 -2.96 3.26
CA ALA A 103 -0.31 -3.78 2.33
C ALA A 103 -1.16 -4.27 1.15
N ASN A 104 -2.45 -4.55 1.40
CA ASN A 104 -3.38 -5.04 0.38
C ASN A 104 -3.69 -3.98 -0.68
N ILE A 105 -4.05 -2.75 -0.25
CA ILE A 105 -4.29 -1.65 -1.19
C ILE A 105 -3.01 -1.26 -1.93
N LEU A 106 -1.85 -1.26 -1.27
CA LEU A 106 -0.56 -0.99 -1.89
C LEU A 106 -0.22 -2.02 -2.96
N ALA A 107 -0.36 -3.32 -2.66
CA ALA A 107 -0.13 -4.40 -3.63
C ALA A 107 -1.08 -4.29 -4.82
N ALA A 108 -2.38 -4.12 -4.58
CA ALA A 108 -3.37 -3.98 -5.63
C ALA A 108 -3.11 -2.75 -6.53
N THR A 109 -2.74 -1.60 -5.92
CA THR A 109 -2.37 -0.39 -6.67
C THR A 109 -1.10 -0.61 -7.51
N ALA A 110 -0.08 -1.26 -6.95
CA ALA A 110 1.15 -1.55 -7.68
C ALA A 110 0.93 -2.52 -8.85
N MET A 111 0.05 -3.50 -8.72
CA MET A 111 -0.33 -4.39 -9.82
C MET A 111 -1.09 -3.66 -10.93
N ALA A 112 -1.99 -2.75 -10.58
CA ALA A 112 -2.74 -1.95 -11.54
C ALA A 112 -1.90 -0.83 -12.20
N ARG A 113 -0.95 -0.26 -11.47
CA ARG A 113 -0.07 0.84 -11.87
C ARG A 113 1.39 0.51 -11.55
N PRO A 114 2.01 -0.42 -12.30
CA PRO A 114 3.38 -0.88 -12.03
C PRO A 114 4.45 0.17 -12.29
N ASP A 115 4.10 1.28 -12.92
CA ASP A 115 4.94 2.44 -13.14
C ASP A 115 5.23 3.26 -11.88
N LEU A 116 4.36 3.18 -10.86
CA LEU A 116 4.40 4.07 -9.70
C LEU A 116 5.46 3.69 -8.66
N PHE A 117 5.73 2.39 -8.50
CA PHE A 117 6.57 1.92 -7.39
C PHE A 117 7.84 1.21 -7.90
N GLY A 118 9.00 1.59 -7.34
CA GLY A 118 10.28 0.90 -7.57
C GLY A 118 10.66 -0.04 -6.43
N THR A 119 10.08 0.16 -5.24
CA THR A 119 10.30 -0.69 -4.06
C THR A 119 9.00 -0.81 -3.27
N LEU A 120 8.68 -2.03 -2.87
CA LEU A 120 7.49 -2.35 -2.07
C LEU A 120 7.90 -3.15 -0.84
N VAL A 121 7.38 -2.78 0.32
CA VAL A 121 7.45 -3.56 1.55
C VAL A 121 6.01 -3.88 1.98
N LEU A 122 5.61 -5.12 1.82
CA LEU A 122 4.27 -5.62 2.09
C LEU A 122 4.30 -6.46 3.37
N MET A 123 3.83 -5.91 4.47
CA MET A 123 3.82 -6.59 5.76
C MET A 123 2.45 -7.23 5.98
N HIS A 124 2.44 -8.57 6.06
CA HIS A 124 1.24 -9.40 6.25
C HIS A 124 0.13 -9.10 5.22
N PRO A 125 0.44 -9.10 3.91
CA PRO A 125 -0.57 -8.89 2.88
C PRO A 125 -1.51 -10.09 2.79
N LEU A 126 -2.78 -9.82 2.49
CA LEU A 126 -3.77 -10.83 2.14
C LEU A 126 -4.39 -10.46 0.78
N ILE A 127 -3.95 -11.14 -0.26
CA ILE A 127 -4.54 -11.06 -1.60
C ILE A 127 -5.25 -12.38 -1.86
N PRO A 128 -6.59 -12.43 -1.75
CA PRO A 128 -7.37 -13.67 -1.77
C PRO A 128 -7.64 -14.21 -3.19
N TRP A 129 -6.78 -13.87 -4.13
CA TRP A 129 -6.75 -14.42 -5.50
C TRP A 129 -5.31 -14.62 -5.94
N VAL A 130 -5.10 -15.41 -6.97
CA VAL A 130 -3.79 -15.54 -7.64
C VAL A 130 -3.71 -14.44 -8.70
N PRO A 131 -2.82 -13.44 -8.54
CA PRO A 131 -2.68 -12.41 -9.55
C PRO A 131 -2.13 -12.98 -10.87
N ASP A 132 -2.56 -12.40 -11.99
CA ASP A 132 -1.84 -12.60 -13.25
C ASP A 132 -0.43 -11.97 -13.17
N PRO A 133 0.56 -12.51 -13.88
CA PRO A 133 1.89 -11.91 -13.94
C PRO A 133 1.84 -10.46 -14.40
N VAL A 134 2.53 -9.57 -13.68
CA VAL A 134 2.61 -8.14 -13.99
C VAL A 134 4.03 -7.80 -14.48
N PRO A 135 4.32 -7.86 -15.80
CA PRO A 135 5.67 -7.63 -16.32
C PRO A 135 6.28 -6.28 -15.92
N GLY A 136 5.44 -5.26 -15.70
CA GLY A 136 5.87 -3.93 -15.26
C GLY A 136 6.50 -3.91 -13.87
N LEU A 137 6.26 -4.92 -13.03
CA LEU A 137 6.87 -5.09 -11.71
C LEU A 137 8.17 -5.90 -11.73
N ALA A 138 8.60 -6.44 -12.85
CA ALA A 138 9.80 -7.30 -12.94
C ALA A 138 11.09 -6.62 -12.45
N MET A 139 11.15 -5.29 -12.51
CA MET A 139 12.29 -4.49 -12.02
C MET A 139 12.06 -3.87 -10.64
N ALA A 140 10.89 -4.07 -10.05
CA ALA A 140 10.60 -3.59 -8.70
C ALA A 140 11.26 -4.51 -7.66
N ARG A 141 11.71 -3.92 -6.55
CA ARG A 141 12.17 -4.67 -5.38
C ARG A 141 10.99 -4.88 -4.45
N VAL A 142 10.66 -6.13 -4.18
CA VAL A 142 9.51 -6.46 -3.32
C VAL A 142 9.98 -7.29 -2.13
N LEU A 143 9.68 -6.82 -0.93
CA LEU A 143 9.82 -7.56 0.32
C LEU A 143 8.43 -7.88 0.84
N ILE A 144 8.13 -9.15 1.06
CA ILE A 144 6.88 -9.61 1.67
C ILE A 144 7.21 -10.29 2.99
N THR A 145 6.50 -9.91 4.06
CA THR A 145 6.60 -10.59 5.35
C THR A 145 5.28 -11.27 5.69
N SER A 146 5.34 -12.43 6.29
CA SER A 146 4.17 -13.16 6.82
C SER A 146 4.52 -13.91 8.10
N GLY A 147 3.54 -14.12 8.96
CA GLY A 147 3.67 -14.99 10.12
C GLY A 147 3.46 -16.46 9.73
N GLN A 148 4.28 -17.39 10.28
CA GLN A 148 4.12 -18.83 10.03
C GLN A 148 2.79 -19.37 10.52
N ASN A 149 2.22 -18.75 11.56
CA ASN A 149 0.98 -19.14 12.20
C ASN A 149 -0.07 -18.02 12.15
N ASP A 150 -0.04 -17.19 11.11
CA ASP A 150 -1.02 -16.11 10.95
C ASP A 150 -2.35 -16.69 10.48
N PRO A 151 -3.42 -16.60 11.29
CA PRO A 151 -4.71 -17.19 10.93
C PRO A 151 -5.46 -16.35 9.88
N ILE A 152 -5.06 -15.10 9.68
CA ILE A 152 -5.71 -14.16 8.73
C ILE A 152 -5.03 -14.25 7.37
N CYS A 153 -3.70 -14.31 7.36
CA CYS A 153 -2.89 -14.33 6.13
C CYS A 153 -2.08 -15.62 6.04
N PRO A 154 -2.69 -16.75 5.60
CA PRO A 154 -2.00 -18.01 5.45
C PRO A 154 -0.77 -17.90 4.54
N VAL A 155 0.32 -18.55 4.94
CA VAL A 155 1.62 -18.46 4.22
C VAL A 155 1.53 -18.89 2.75
N GLU A 156 0.61 -19.79 2.41
CA GLU A 156 0.36 -20.25 1.05
C GLU A 156 -0.15 -19.12 0.14
N MET A 157 -1.03 -18.23 0.67
CA MET A 157 -1.50 -17.05 -0.05
C MET A 157 -0.38 -16.03 -0.27
N THR A 158 0.49 -15.87 0.74
CA THR A 158 1.67 -15.02 0.62
C THR A 158 2.64 -15.53 -0.45
N ARG A 159 2.84 -16.85 -0.53
CA ARG A 159 3.65 -17.47 -1.59
C ARG A 159 3.05 -17.24 -2.97
N GLY A 160 1.74 -17.46 -3.13
CA GLY A 160 1.05 -17.21 -4.40
C GLY A 160 1.08 -15.74 -4.86
N LEU A 161 1.26 -14.80 -3.93
CA LEU A 161 1.49 -13.40 -4.27
C LEU A 161 2.94 -13.12 -4.68
N ALA A 162 3.90 -13.90 -4.15
CA ALA A 162 5.33 -13.71 -4.41
C ALA A 162 5.79 -14.30 -5.74
N ASP A 163 5.10 -15.35 -6.23
CA ASP A 163 5.38 -16.05 -7.49
C ASP A 163 4.86 -15.27 -8.72
#